data_f53e3ca17b71cac8b41c685ddff0e37f
#
_entry.id   f53e3ca17b71cac8b41c685ddff0e37f
#
_cell.length_a   1.000
_cell.length_b   1.000
_cell.length_c   1.000
_cell.angle_alpha   90.00
_cell.angle_beta   90.00
_cell.angle_gamma   90.00
#
_symmetry.space_group_name_H-M   'P 1'
#
loop_
_entity.id
_entity.type
_entity.pdbx_description
1 polymer ?
#
loop_
_entity_poly.entity_id
_entity_poly.type
_entity_poly.pdbx_seq_one_letter_code
_entity_poly.pdbx_strand_id
1 'polypeptide(L)'
;METSLHRTLKAHYAADESQIEVRVSSFRIDAIDDLGRLVEVQHAGLGAIRSKVMKLLENHSVRVVKPIVANKWIHTLDVKSLKVVRKRRSPKRSNHLDVFASLLHFTQVFPHQKLTLEVPLLDIVETRVPEKKRRVRAKQYRVLDQTIISIHDDLIFQDIDDLWRMISMQPTFDPRSSLQQSTTKRGKAKLETPLVFDTSILAQWLDRPRWFAQQVAYVLFRCGVTSEVGKLGNSKLYQVDKRLTALHSRSDGAAA
;
A
#
# COMPACT_ATOMS: atom_id res chain seq x y z
N MET A 1 -23.95 -0.44 -2.56
CA MET A 1 -24.21 -1.84 -2.16
C MET A 1 -22.86 -2.42 -1.77
N GLU A 2 -22.77 -3.03 -0.62
CA GLU A 2 -21.56 -3.70 -0.14
C GLU A 2 -21.30 -4.98 -0.94
N THR A 3 -20.03 -5.23 -1.30
CA THR A 3 -19.64 -6.44 -2.05
C THR A 3 -19.38 -7.62 -1.09
N SER A 4 -19.49 -8.85 -1.60
CA SER A 4 -19.11 -10.06 -0.87
C SER A 4 -17.67 -10.01 -0.39
N LEU A 5 -16.75 -9.42 -1.17
CA LEU A 5 -15.35 -9.17 -0.79
C LEU A 5 -15.26 -8.40 0.54
N HIS A 6 -15.98 -7.28 0.66
CA HIS A 6 -15.92 -6.45 1.86
C HIS A 6 -16.48 -7.20 3.08
N ARG A 7 -17.62 -7.89 2.93
CA ARG A 7 -18.19 -8.72 4.00
C ARG A 7 -17.23 -9.83 4.45
N THR A 8 -16.61 -10.53 3.50
CA THR A 8 -15.65 -11.60 3.81
C THR A 8 -14.44 -11.05 4.57
N LEU A 9 -13.91 -9.88 4.18
CA LEU A 9 -12.78 -9.29 4.91
C LEU A 9 -13.20 -8.83 6.32
N LYS A 10 -14.37 -8.23 6.49
CA LYS A 10 -14.84 -7.87 7.84
C LYS A 10 -14.93 -9.10 8.74
N ALA A 11 -15.52 -10.20 8.25
CA ALA A 11 -15.60 -11.44 8.99
C ALA A 11 -14.22 -12.09 9.25
N HIS A 12 -13.29 -11.96 8.32
CA HIS A 12 -11.92 -12.48 8.46
C HIS A 12 -11.13 -11.77 9.57
N TYR A 13 -11.37 -10.48 9.77
CA TYR A 13 -10.63 -9.66 10.74
C TYR A 13 -11.38 -9.47 12.07
N ALA A 14 -12.65 -9.85 12.17
CA ALA A 14 -13.42 -9.75 13.39
C ALA A 14 -13.05 -10.88 14.38
N ALA A 15 -12.99 -10.56 15.67
CA ALA A 15 -12.82 -11.57 16.71
C ALA A 15 -13.97 -12.60 16.71
N ASP A 16 -15.19 -12.13 16.50
CA ASP A 16 -16.41 -12.94 16.33
C ASP A 16 -17.48 -12.15 15.57
N GLU A 17 -18.60 -12.78 15.25
CA GLU A 17 -19.71 -12.17 14.50
C GLU A 17 -20.31 -10.94 15.18
N SER A 18 -20.31 -10.89 16.53
CA SER A 18 -20.84 -9.75 17.30
C SER A 18 -19.95 -8.51 17.20
N GLN A 19 -18.70 -8.69 16.78
CA GLN A 19 -17.69 -7.64 16.60
C GLN A 19 -17.65 -7.08 15.18
N ILE A 20 -18.64 -7.38 14.34
CA ILE A 20 -18.77 -6.83 12.99
C ILE A 20 -19.72 -5.63 13.01
N GLU A 21 -19.32 -4.53 12.33
CA GLU A 21 -20.10 -3.30 12.17
C GLU A 21 -20.50 -2.64 13.50
N VAL A 22 -19.60 -2.64 14.45
CA VAL A 22 -19.79 -2.11 15.80
C VAL A 22 -19.80 -0.58 15.78
N ARG A 23 -20.65 0.02 16.60
CA ARG A 23 -20.68 1.48 16.80
C ARG A 23 -19.73 1.88 17.91
N VAL A 24 -18.71 2.70 17.57
CA VAL A 24 -17.77 3.28 18.53
C VAL A 24 -17.88 4.80 18.41
N SER A 25 -18.33 5.46 19.49
CA SER A 25 -18.65 6.89 19.49
C SER A 25 -19.62 7.26 18.36
N SER A 26 -19.26 8.17 17.48
CA SER A 26 -20.06 8.59 16.32
C SER A 26 -19.80 7.76 15.05
N PHE A 27 -18.89 6.78 15.10
CA PHE A 27 -18.46 6.02 13.93
C PHE A 27 -18.99 4.59 13.95
N ARG A 28 -19.34 4.06 12.77
CA ARG A 28 -19.53 2.65 12.54
C ARG A 28 -18.19 2.06 12.10
N ILE A 29 -17.69 1.06 12.80
CA ILE A 29 -16.42 0.39 12.59
C ILE A 29 -16.71 -0.94 11.90
N ASP A 30 -15.88 -1.32 10.92
CA ASP A 30 -16.08 -2.54 10.14
C ASP A 30 -15.97 -3.80 10.99
N ALA A 31 -14.99 -3.86 11.90
CA ALA A 31 -14.81 -4.96 12.84
C ALA A 31 -13.98 -4.54 14.07
N ILE A 32 -13.98 -5.40 15.12
CA ILE A 32 -13.01 -5.34 16.22
C ILE A 32 -12.29 -6.69 16.24
N ASP A 33 -10.96 -6.68 16.23
CA ASP A 33 -10.14 -7.89 16.20
C ASP A 33 -9.88 -8.48 17.62
N ASP A 34 -9.24 -9.67 17.66
CA ASP A 34 -8.92 -10.40 18.90
C ASP A 34 -8.07 -9.61 19.90
N LEU A 35 -7.37 -8.57 19.44
CA LEU A 35 -6.58 -7.67 20.29
C LEU A 35 -7.36 -6.42 20.71
N GLY A 36 -8.66 -6.34 20.39
CA GLY A 36 -9.51 -5.19 20.67
C GLY A 36 -9.20 -3.94 19.82
N ARG A 37 -8.46 -4.10 18.70
CA ARG A 37 -8.20 -3.00 17.77
C ARG A 37 -9.41 -2.77 16.87
N LEU A 38 -9.68 -1.51 16.58
CA LEU A 38 -10.72 -1.14 15.62
C LEU A 38 -10.23 -1.39 14.20
N VAL A 39 -10.94 -2.21 13.45
CA VAL A 39 -10.57 -2.60 12.08
C VAL A 39 -11.39 -1.81 11.06
N GLU A 40 -10.71 -1.20 10.10
CA GLU A 40 -11.29 -0.51 8.95
C GLU A 40 -10.80 -1.14 7.65
N VAL A 41 -11.70 -1.71 6.88
CA VAL A 41 -11.40 -2.34 5.58
C VAL A 41 -11.65 -1.36 4.45
N GLN A 42 -10.58 -0.83 3.85
CA GLN A 42 -10.67 0.20 2.82
C GLN A 42 -10.17 -0.27 1.45
N HIS A 43 -11.09 -0.76 0.63
CA HIS A 43 -10.77 -1.16 -0.74
C HIS A 43 -10.47 0.05 -1.66
N ALA A 44 -11.20 1.16 -1.50
CA ALA A 44 -10.96 2.41 -2.21
C ALA A 44 -9.71 3.15 -1.69
N GLY A 45 -9.51 4.41 -2.06
CA GLY A 45 -8.37 5.22 -1.57
C GLY A 45 -8.45 5.50 -0.06
N LEU A 46 -7.32 5.40 0.64
CA LEU A 46 -7.23 5.64 2.09
C LEU A 46 -7.61 7.09 2.49
N GLY A 47 -7.54 8.04 1.57
CA GLY A 47 -7.96 9.41 1.83
C GLY A 47 -9.40 9.54 2.31
N ALA A 48 -10.30 8.62 1.91
CA ALA A 48 -11.71 8.66 2.29
C ALA A 48 -11.93 8.43 3.79
N ILE A 49 -11.07 7.64 4.44
CA ILE A 49 -11.19 7.30 5.87
C ILE A 49 -10.22 8.11 6.76
N ARG A 50 -9.42 9.00 6.16
CA ARG A 50 -8.36 9.74 6.87
C ARG A 50 -8.85 10.43 8.14
N SER A 51 -9.89 11.27 8.03
CA SER A 51 -10.43 12.03 9.17
C SER A 51 -11.06 11.14 10.24
N LYS A 52 -11.71 10.03 9.83
CA LYS A 52 -12.24 9.03 10.74
C LYS A 52 -11.13 8.38 11.54
N VAL A 53 -10.09 7.87 10.85
CA VAL A 53 -8.96 7.19 11.49
C VAL A 53 -8.20 8.13 12.42
N MET A 54 -7.96 9.39 12.03
CA MET A 54 -7.32 10.37 12.92
C MET A 54 -8.06 10.52 14.26
N LYS A 55 -9.38 10.65 14.22
CA LYS A 55 -10.19 10.76 15.45
C LYS A 55 -10.19 9.48 16.28
N LEU A 56 -10.23 8.32 15.65
CA LEU A 56 -10.20 7.05 16.36
C LEU A 56 -8.86 6.83 17.08
N LEU A 57 -7.74 7.24 16.45
CA LEU A 57 -6.38 7.11 17.02
C LEU A 57 -6.17 7.93 18.30
N GLU A 58 -6.98 8.93 18.58
CA GLU A 58 -6.91 9.68 19.85
C GLU A 58 -7.07 8.74 21.05
N ASN A 59 -8.00 7.77 20.98
CA ASN A 59 -8.35 6.92 22.11
C ASN A 59 -8.17 5.42 21.84
N HIS A 60 -8.03 4.98 20.58
CA HIS A 60 -8.04 3.57 20.22
C HIS A 60 -6.83 3.19 19.38
N SER A 61 -6.47 1.90 19.43
CA SER A 61 -5.62 1.29 18.43
C SER A 61 -6.44 0.92 17.20
N VAL A 62 -5.93 1.27 16.01
CA VAL A 62 -6.65 1.07 14.75
C VAL A 62 -5.82 0.19 13.81
N ARG A 63 -6.48 -0.79 13.20
CA ARG A 63 -5.95 -1.61 12.12
C ARG A 63 -6.66 -1.22 10.83
N VAL A 64 -5.95 -0.60 9.91
CA VAL A 64 -6.47 -0.29 8.58
C VAL A 64 -6.06 -1.39 7.63
N VAL A 65 -7.03 -2.09 7.08
CA VAL A 65 -6.83 -3.14 6.08
C VAL A 65 -7.01 -2.56 4.69
N LYS A 66 -5.92 -2.52 3.91
CA LYS A 66 -5.90 -2.01 2.53
C LYS A 66 -5.67 -3.15 1.53
N PRO A 67 -6.71 -3.90 1.13
CA PRO A 67 -6.53 -5.01 0.20
C PRO A 67 -6.08 -4.51 -1.18
N ILE A 68 -5.15 -5.25 -1.79
CA ILE A 68 -4.67 -5.05 -3.16
C ILE A 68 -5.04 -6.27 -3.98
N VAL A 69 -5.71 -6.05 -5.11
CA VAL A 69 -6.10 -7.14 -6.01
C VAL A 69 -4.93 -7.54 -6.91
N ALA A 70 -4.24 -8.63 -6.55
CA ALA A 70 -3.12 -9.17 -7.33
C ALA A 70 -3.60 -9.75 -8.65
N ASN A 71 -4.63 -10.60 -8.62
CA ASN A 71 -5.22 -11.19 -9.80
C ASN A 71 -6.74 -11.03 -9.80
N LYS A 72 -7.31 -10.83 -10.99
CA LYS A 72 -8.74 -10.67 -11.14
C LYS A 72 -9.27 -11.47 -12.31
N TRP A 73 -10.24 -12.32 -12.04
CA TRP A 73 -11.07 -12.97 -13.04
C TRP A 73 -12.36 -12.18 -13.22
N ILE A 74 -12.76 -12.01 -14.47
CA ILE A 74 -13.94 -11.22 -14.84
C ILE A 74 -14.97 -12.19 -15.40
N HIS A 75 -16.10 -12.31 -14.71
CA HIS A 75 -17.28 -13.01 -15.15
C HIS A 75 -18.30 -12.00 -15.66
N THR A 76 -18.62 -12.07 -16.96
CA THR A 76 -19.67 -11.24 -17.56
C THR A 76 -20.94 -12.07 -17.62
N LEU A 77 -22.03 -11.52 -17.07
CA LEU A 77 -23.34 -12.14 -17.09
C LEU A 77 -24.19 -11.57 -18.23
N ASP A 78 -25.09 -12.38 -18.74
CA ASP A 78 -26.21 -11.91 -19.57
C ASP A 78 -27.14 -11.03 -18.71
N VAL A 79 -27.66 -9.95 -19.32
CA VAL A 79 -28.48 -8.96 -18.60
C VAL A 79 -29.83 -9.53 -18.14
N LYS A 80 -30.41 -10.46 -18.89
CA LYS A 80 -31.74 -11.00 -18.61
C LYS A 80 -31.70 -12.26 -17.77
N SER A 81 -30.85 -13.21 -18.17
CA SER A 81 -30.80 -14.55 -17.55
C SER A 81 -29.84 -14.59 -16.34
N LEU A 82 -28.99 -13.59 -16.18
CA LEU A 82 -27.90 -13.54 -15.17
C LEU A 82 -26.97 -14.76 -15.23
N LYS A 83 -26.97 -15.51 -16.33
CA LYS A 83 -26.02 -16.60 -16.54
C LYS A 83 -24.68 -16.07 -17.03
N VAL A 84 -23.60 -16.75 -16.67
CA VAL A 84 -22.24 -16.39 -17.11
C VAL A 84 -22.11 -16.68 -18.60
N VAL A 85 -21.90 -15.63 -19.42
CA VAL A 85 -21.69 -15.72 -20.85
C VAL A 85 -20.23 -15.59 -21.27
N ARG A 86 -19.38 -15.03 -20.40
CA ARG A 86 -17.96 -14.87 -20.68
C ARG A 86 -17.13 -14.88 -19.39
N LYS A 87 -16.02 -15.63 -19.40
CA LYS A 87 -14.98 -15.63 -18.37
C LYS A 87 -13.66 -15.19 -19.00
N ARG A 88 -12.92 -14.32 -18.33
CA ARG A 88 -11.57 -13.95 -18.73
C ARG A 88 -10.73 -13.45 -17.55
N ARG A 89 -9.43 -13.60 -17.63
CA ARG A 89 -8.50 -12.98 -16.67
C ARG A 89 -8.28 -11.51 -17.03
N SER A 90 -8.21 -10.64 -16.05
CA SER A 90 -7.79 -9.24 -16.24
C SER A 90 -6.29 -9.19 -16.60
N PRO A 91 -5.84 -8.33 -17.51
CA PRO A 91 -4.42 -8.13 -17.77
C PRO A 91 -3.72 -7.37 -16.65
N LYS A 92 -4.48 -6.58 -15.87
CA LYS A 92 -3.91 -5.81 -14.75
C LYS A 92 -3.42 -6.76 -13.67
N ARG A 93 -2.17 -6.55 -13.25
CA ARG A 93 -1.54 -7.17 -12.08
C ARG A 93 -1.14 -6.07 -11.11
N SER A 94 -1.32 -6.33 -9.84
CA SER A 94 -0.89 -5.43 -8.78
C SER A 94 -0.05 -6.21 -7.77
N ASN A 95 0.79 -5.50 -7.04
CA ASN A 95 1.57 -6.04 -5.94
C ASN A 95 1.57 -5.04 -4.77
N HIS A 96 2.26 -5.35 -3.68
CA HIS A 96 2.28 -4.52 -2.47
C HIS A 96 2.74 -3.07 -2.74
N LEU A 97 3.62 -2.82 -3.71
CA LEU A 97 4.05 -1.47 -4.06
C LEU A 97 2.88 -0.55 -4.42
N ASP A 98 1.78 -1.10 -4.93
CA ASP A 98 0.62 -0.28 -5.32
C ASP A 98 -0.07 0.39 -4.11
N VAL A 99 0.27 0.01 -2.86
CA VAL A 99 -0.18 0.70 -1.63
C VAL A 99 0.26 2.15 -1.60
N PHE A 100 1.42 2.49 -2.18
CA PHE A 100 1.94 3.86 -2.18
C PHE A 100 0.99 4.86 -2.84
N ALA A 101 0.25 4.44 -3.87
CA ALA A 101 -0.78 5.28 -4.48
C ALA A 101 -1.90 5.66 -3.49
N SER A 102 -2.21 4.80 -2.53
CA SER A 102 -3.19 5.08 -1.46
C SER A 102 -2.58 5.85 -0.30
N LEU A 103 -1.33 5.53 0.07
CA LEU A 103 -0.57 6.23 1.11
C LEU A 103 -0.34 7.71 0.79
N LEU A 104 -0.27 8.08 -0.49
CA LEU A 104 -0.16 9.47 -0.94
C LEU A 104 -1.16 10.40 -0.23
N HIS A 105 -2.36 9.92 0.04
CA HIS A 105 -3.43 10.66 0.71
C HIS A 105 -3.58 10.34 2.20
N PHE A 106 -2.66 9.57 2.76
CA PHE A 106 -2.73 9.08 4.14
C PHE A 106 -1.47 9.40 4.97
N THR A 107 -0.51 10.11 4.41
CA THR A 107 0.76 10.51 5.06
C THR A 107 0.61 11.43 6.27
N GLN A 108 -0.60 11.94 6.55
CA GLN A 108 -0.90 12.71 7.76
C GLN A 108 -1.31 11.80 8.93
N VAL A 109 -1.61 10.53 8.65
CA VAL A 109 -2.07 9.54 9.61
C VAL A 109 -1.02 8.46 9.85
N PHE A 110 -0.33 8.05 8.79
CA PHE A 110 0.75 7.07 8.84
C PHE A 110 2.13 7.76 8.69
N PRO A 111 3.13 7.41 9.52
CA PRO A 111 3.07 6.44 10.62
C PRO A 111 2.44 6.99 11.90
N HIS A 112 1.90 6.10 12.74
CA HIS A 112 1.38 6.44 14.06
C HIS A 112 1.44 5.22 15.00
N GLN A 113 1.87 5.41 16.27
CA GLN A 113 2.12 4.32 17.23
C GLN A 113 0.93 3.39 17.48
N LYS A 114 -0.31 3.90 17.37
CA LYS A 114 -1.54 3.12 17.55
C LYS A 114 -2.14 2.64 16.20
N LEU A 115 -1.45 2.84 15.07
CA LEU A 115 -1.93 2.47 13.74
C LEU A 115 -1.14 1.29 13.20
N THR A 116 -1.86 0.26 12.78
CA THR A 116 -1.33 -0.81 11.94
C THR A 116 -1.97 -0.70 10.56
N LEU A 117 -1.17 -0.60 9.51
CA LEU A 117 -1.64 -0.68 8.12
C LEU A 117 -1.31 -2.06 7.57
N GLU A 118 -2.32 -2.84 7.24
CA GLU A 118 -2.19 -4.17 6.68
C GLU A 118 -2.62 -4.20 5.23
N VAL A 119 -1.83 -4.86 4.40
CA VAL A 119 -1.99 -4.87 2.94
C VAL A 119 -2.01 -6.30 2.42
N PRO A 120 -3.16 -7.01 2.53
CA PRO A 120 -3.31 -8.34 1.95
C PRO A 120 -3.38 -8.26 0.43
N LEU A 121 -2.74 -9.23 -0.25
CA LEU A 121 -2.91 -9.46 -1.67
C LEU A 121 -4.07 -10.41 -1.90
N LEU A 122 -4.99 -10.03 -2.78
CA LEU A 122 -6.19 -10.80 -3.06
C LEU A 122 -6.23 -11.29 -4.51
N ASP A 123 -6.67 -12.52 -4.68
CA ASP A 123 -7.21 -13.01 -5.94
C ASP A 123 -8.73 -12.99 -5.88
N ILE A 124 -9.39 -12.38 -6.89
CA ILE A 124 -10.84 -12.18 -6.86
C ILE A 124 -11.53 -12.56 -8.17
N VAL A 125 -12.81 -12.90 -8.06
CA VAL A 125 -13.75 -12.86 -9.18
C VAL A 125 -14.54 -11.56 -9.11
N GLU A 126 -14.57 -10.82 -10.22
CA GLU A 126 -15.46 -9.67 -10.41
C GLU A 126 -16.59 -10.08 -11.35
N THR A 127 -17.80 -10.09 -10.84
CA THR A 127 -19.03 -10.38 -11.61
C THR A 127 -19.66 -9.08 -12.07
N ARG A 128 -19.97 -8.99 -13.39
CA ARG A 128 -20.50 -7.77 -13.98
C ARG A 128 -21.49 -8.04 -15.09
N VAL A 129 -22.37 -7.06 -15.34
CA VAL A 129 -23.29 -7.03 -16.47
C VAL A 129 -22.94 -5.89 -17.41
N PRO A 130 -23.13 -6.04 -18.73
CA PRO A 130 -23.05 -4.94 -19.67
C PRO A 130 -24.05 -3.84 -19.32
N GLU A 131 -23.65 -2.60 -19.45
CA GLU A 131 -24.51 -1.44 -19.22
C GLU A 131 -24.10 -0.33 -20.19
N LYS A 132 -24.99 0.08 -21.07
CA LYS A 132 -24.74 1.19 -21.99
C LYS A 132 -24.80 2.52 -21.24
N LYS A 133 -23.71 3.28 -21.27
CA LYS A 133 -23.66 4.62 -20.70
C LYS A 133 -23.51 5.67 -21.80
N ARG A 134 -24.13 6.84 -21.62
CA ARG A 134 -24.08 7.94 -22.59
C ARG A 134 -22.64 8.41 -22.89
N ARG A 135 -21.75 8.40 -21.91
CA ARG A 135 -20.34 8.78 -22.10
C ARG A 135 -19.55 7.58 -22.60
N VAL A 136 -19.01 7.65 -23.80
CA VAL A 136 -18.20 6.60 -24.44
C VAL A 136 -17.00 6.17 -23.59
N ARG A 137 -16.36 7.12 -22.88
CA ARG A 137 -15.22 6.84 -21.99
C ARG A 137 -15.61 6.24 -20.63
N ALA A 138 -16.90 6.17 -20.29
CA ALA A 138 -17.35 5.53 -19.08
C ALA A 138 -17.27 4.00 -19.19
N LYS A 139 -17.11 3.32 -18.06
CA LYS A 139 -17.17 1.85 -18.03
C LYS A 139 -18.53 1.40 -18.53
N GLN A 140 -18.58 0.66 -19.64
CA GLN A 140 -19.80 0.16 -20.27
C GLN A 140 -20.30 -1.13 -19.58
N TYR A 141 -20.16 -1.19 -18.27
CA TYR A 141 -20.62 -2.29 -17.42
C TYR A 141 -20.85 -1.82 -15.99
N ARG A 142 -21.71 -2.53 -15.29
CA ARG A 142 -21.91 -2.41 -13.86
C ARG A 142 -21.34 -3.65 -13.16
N VAL A 143 -20.54 -3.43 -12.10
CA VAL A 143 -20.09 -4.49 -11.22
C VAL A 143 -21.26 -4.87 -10.32
N LEU A 144 -21.58 -6.15 -10.26
CA LEU A 144 -22.61 -6.70 -9.38
C LEU A 144 -22.01 -7.13 -8.05
N ASP A 145 -20.88 -7.85 -8.12
CA ASP A 145 -20.21 -8.34 -6.92
C ASP A 145 -18.72 -8.56 -7.18
N GLN A 146 -17.97 -8.66 -6.09
CA GLN A 146 -16.58 -9.10 -6.04
C GLN A 146 -16.46 -10.14 -4.94
N THR A 147 -15.90 -11.31 -5.29
CA THR A 147 -15.73 -12.46 -4.38
C THR A 147 -14.26 -12.80 -4.27
N ILE A 148 -13.77 -13.05 -3.07
CA ILE A 148 -12.39 -13.49 -2.81
C ILE A 148 -12.27 -14.95 -3.23
N ILE A 149 -11.20 -15.28 -3.99
CA ILE A 149 -10.76 -16.65 -4.27
C ILE A 149 -9.73 -17.07 -3.23
N SER A 150 -8.75 -16.19 -3.01
CA SER A 150 -7.65 -16.43 -2.05
C SER A 150 -7.12 -15.12 -1.49
N ILE A 151 -6.65 -15.17 -0.27
CA ILE A 151 -5.86 -14.14 0.39
C ILE A 151 -4.42 -14.67 0.39
N HIS A 152 -3.51 -13.89 -0.16
CA HIS A 152 -2.08 -14.19 -0.18
C HIS A 152 -1.35 -13.38 0.89
N ASP A 153 -0.02 -13.39 0.81
CA ASP A 153 0.89 -12.73 1.73
C ASP A 153 0.39 -11.37 2.22
N ASP A 154 0.27 -11.24 3.53
CA ASP A 154 -0.05 -9.99 4.19
C ASP A 154 1.23 -9.22 4.46
N LEU A 155 1.26 -7.95 4.07
CA LEU A 155 2.32 -7.04 4.45
C LEU A 155 1.80 -6.06 5.50
N ILE A 156 2.49 -6.01 6.63
CA ILE A 156 2.11 -5.16 7.77
C ILE A 156 3.09 -4.00 7.87
N PHE A 157 2.55 -2.79 7.97
CA PHE A 157 3.30 -1.57 8.20
C PHE A 157 2.88 -0.98 9.55
N GLN A 158 3.85 -0.81 10.44
CA GLN A 158 3.67 -0.19 11.75
C GLN A 158 4.46 1.13 11.84
N ASP A 159 5.60 1.18 11.17
CA ASP A 159 6.51 2.31 11.22
C ASP A 159 7.18 2.62 9.85
N ILE A 160 8.14 3.52 9.88
CA ILE A 160 8.90 3.93 8.69
C ILE A 160 9.88 2.86 8.21
N ASP A 161 10.33 1.98 9.11
CA ASP A 161 11.28 0.92 8.80
C ASP A 161 10.63 -0.09 7.85
N ASP A 162 9.34 -0.37 8.05
CA ASP A 162 8.57 -1.26 7.17
C ASP A 162 8.43 -0.68 5.75
N LEU A 163 8.23 0.66 5.63
CA LEU A 163 8.19 1.30 4.31
C LEU A 163 9.54 1.19 3.59
N TRP A 164 10.64 1.43 4.32
CA TRP A 164 11.97 1.32 3.75
C TRP A 164 12.31 -0.12 3.39
N ARG A 165 12.00 -1.08 4.26
CA ARG A 165 12.20 -2.52 4.03
C ARG A 165 11.53 -2.96 2.74
N MET A 166 10.30 -2.52 2.47
CA MET A 166 9.60 -2.85 1.23
C MET A 166 10.34 -2.36 -0.02
N ILE A 167 11.03 -1.20 0.04
CA ILE A 167 11.84 -0.69 -1.08
C ILE A 167 13.13 -1.48 -1.23
N SER A 168 13.85 -1.65 -0.13
CA SER A 168 15.18 -2.27 -0.12
C SER A 168 15.16 -3.79 -0.38
N MET A 169 14.02 -4.45 -0.19
CA MET A 169 13.82 -5.86 -0.53
C MET A 169 13.38 -6.09 -1.98
N GLN A 170 13.23 -5.03 -2.80
CA GLN A 170 12.93 -5.23 -4.22
C GLN A 170 14.10 -5.91 -4.93
N PRO A 171 13.86 -6.90 -5.81
CA PRO A 171 14.92 -7.60 -6.53
C PRO A 171 15.84 -6.69 -7.36
N THR A 172 15.32 -5.53 -7.76
CA THR A 172 16.01 -4.50 -8.55
C THR A 172 16.70 -3.43 -7.70
N PHE A 173 16.62 -3.54 -6.36
CA PHE A 173 17.27 -2.61 -5.46
C PHE A 173 18.80 -2.78 -5.52
N ASP A 174 19.51 -1.72 -5.92
CA ASP A 174 20.97 -1.67 -5.88
C ASP A 174 21.46 -0.39 -5.20
N PRO A 175 21.91 -0.47 -3.95
CA PRO A 175 22.42 0.69 -3.20
C PRO A 175 23.66 1.30 -3.84
N ARG A 176 24.43 0.57 -4.67
CA ARG A 176 25.63 1.09 -5.37
C ARG A 176 25.27 2.06 -6.50
N SER A 177 24.03 2.00 -7.00
CA SER A 177 23.51 2.94 -7.98
C SER A 177 23.13 4.30 -7.36
N SER A 178 23.21 4.44 -6.02
CA SER A 178 22.96 5.70 -5.32
C SER A 178 23.97 6.76 -5.72
N LEU A 179 23.54 8.02 -5.67
CA LEU A 179 24.40 9.18 -5.93
C LEU A 179 25.33 9.38 -4.73
N GLN A 180 26.59 8.98 -4.88
CA GLN A 180 27.61 9.29 -3.88
C GLN A 180 27.87 10.79 -3.90
N GLN A 181 27.68 11.48 -2.77
CA GLN A 181 28.24 12.81 -2.63
C GLN A 181 29.77 12.68 -2.65
N SER A 182 30.40 13.17 -3.71
CA SER A 182 31.86 13.23 -3.81
C SER A 182 32.39 14.23 -2.78
N THR A 183 32.59 13.80 -1.57
CA THR A 183 33.42 14.52 -0.61
C THR A 183 34.87 14.13 -0.86
N THR A 184 35.52 14.82 -1.80
CA THR A 184 36.97 14.87 -1.89
C THR A 184 37.52 15.51 -0.63
N LYS A 185 37.86 14.70 0.38
CA LYS A 185 38.97 15.00 1.29
C LYS A 185 39.56 13.68 1.77
N ARG A 186 40.88 13.52 1.49
CA ARG A 186 41.74 12.44 1.99
C ARG A 186 41.58 12.34 3.50
N GLY A 187 41.12 11.20 4.01
CA GLY A 187 41.07 10.88 5.41
C GLY A 187 40.39 9.53 5.62
N LYS A 188 41.14 8.53 6.08
CA LYS A 188 40.67 7.20 6.45
C LYS A 188 39.59 7.29 7.55
N ALA A 189 38.35 7.19 7.17
CA ALA A 189 37.28 6.69 7.98
C ALA A 189 36.26 6.07 7.02
N LYS A 190 35.96 4.78 7.20
CA LYS A 190 34.87 4.08 6.53
C LYS A 190 33.56 4.58 7.13
N LEU A 191 33.26 5.88 6.87
CA LEU A 191 31.95 6.43 7.17
C LEU A 191 30.99 5.76 6.19
N GLU A 192 29.94 5.15 6.71
CA GLU A 192 28.83 4.67 5.91
C GLU A 192 28.34 5.81 5.03
N THR A 193 28.52 5.67 3.74
CA THR A 193 28.14 6.70 2.78
C THR A 193 26.62 6.81 2.80
N PRO A 194 26.05 8.01 3.00
CA PRO A 194 24.61 8.15 3.05
C PRO A 194 24.00 7.73 1.72
N LEU A 195 22.92 6.95 1.77
CA LEU A 195 22.20 6.50 0.59
C LEU A 195 21.39 7.66 0.03
N VAL A 196 21.84 8.23 -1.10
CA VAL A 196 21.21 9.37 -1.77
C VAL A 196 20.70 8.95 -3.15
N PHE A 197 19.48 9.30 -3.48
CA PHE A 197 18.85 8.97 -4.76
C PHE A 197 17.94 10.09 -5.27
N ASP A 198 17.66 10.06 -6.56
CA ASP A 198 16.59 10.82 -7.20
C ASP A 198 15.44 9.91 -7.64
N THR A 199 14.39 10.48 -8.21
CA THR A 199 13.24 9.70 -8.68
C THR A 199 13.54 8.79 -9.89
N SER A 200 14.67 8.99 -10.59
CA SER A 200 15.08 8.11 -11.70
C SER A 200 15.72 6.84 -11.15
N ILE A 201 16.59 6.97 -10.15
CA ILE A 201 17.19 5.84 -9.44
C ILE A 201 16.11 5.05 -8.72
N LEU A 202 15.20 5.73 -8.01
CA LEU A 202 14.09 5.07 -7.34
C LEU A 202 13.19 4.31 -8.32
N ALA A 203 12.96 4.83 -9.52
CA ALA A 203 12.21 4.14 -10.57
C ALA A 203 12.88 2.82 -11.01
N GLN A 204 14.21 2.82 -11.09
CA GLN A 204 15.00 1.60 -11.38
C GLN A 204 14.91 0.58 -10.24
N TRP A 205 15.07 1.03 -8.98
CA TRP A 205 14.95 0.15 -7.81
C TRP A 205 13.58 -0.51 -7.68
N LEU A 206 12.52 0.19 -8.12
CA LEU A 206 11.14 -0.32 -8.02
C LEU A 206 10.71 -1.10 -9.27
N ASP A 207 11.49 -1.07 -10.36
CA ASP A 207 11.06 -1.53 -11.69
C ASP A 207 9.68 -0.95 -12.07
N ARG A 208 9.54 0.40 -11.89
CA ARG A 208 8.30 1.12 -12.12
C ARG A 208 8.53 2.43 -12.87
N PRO A 209 7.51 2.94 -13.57
CA PRO A 209 7.62 4.24 -14.26
C PRO A 209 7.97 5.38 -13.29
N ARG A 210 8.70 6.39 -13.79
CA ARG A 210 9.14 7.55 -12.99
C ARG A 210 8.00 8.29 -12.28
N TRP A 211 6.83 8.41 -12.89
CA TRP A 211 5.68 9.03 -12.24
C TRP A 211 5.26 8.30 -10.96
N PHE A 212 5.36 6.97 -10.95
CA PHE A 212 5.10 6.16 -9.76
C PHE A 212 6.20 6.36 -8.69
N ALA A 213 7.47 6.35 -9.10
CA ALA A 213 8.59 6.64 -8.21
C ALA A 213 8.48 8.05 -7.57
N GLN A 214 7.94 9.04 -8.29
CA GLN A 214 7.64 10.36 -7.72
C GLN A 214 6.61 10.29 -6.58
N GLN A 215 5.56 9.48 -6.72
CA GLN A 215 4.57 9.25 -5.66
C GLN A 215 5.21 8.55 -4.45
N VAL A 216 6.03 7.52 -4.70
CA VAL A 216 6.77 6.81 -3.64
C VAL A 216 7.72 7.76 -2.92
N ALA A 217 8.54 8.53 -3.64
CA ALA A 217 9.46 9.50 -3.05
C ALA A 217 8.73 10.53 -2.16
N TYR A 218 7.57 11.01 -2.62
CA TYR A 218 6.73 11.91 -1.81
C TYR A 218 6.26 11.25 -0.51
N VAL A 219 5.78 10.01 -0.57
CA VAL A 219 5.33 9.27 0.63
C VAL A 219 6.52 9.05 1.58
N LEU A 220 7.65 8.58 1.08
CA LEU A 220 8.86 8.35 1.90
C LEU A 220 9.31 9.65 2.59
N PHE A 221 9.32 10.77 1.87
CA PHE A 221 9.64 12.08 2.42
C PHE A 221 8.63 12.53 3.48
N ARG A 222 7.33 12.42 3.19
CA ARG A 222 6.27 12.86 4.11
C ARG A 222 6.17 12.01 5.37
N CYS A 223 6.51 10.73 5.28
CA CYS A 223 6.55 9.81 6.42
C CYS A 223 7.87 9.88 7.22
N GLY A 224 8.89 10.63 6.75
CA GLY A 224 10.15 10.78 7.45
C GLY A 224 11.18 9.67 7.19
N VAL A 225 10.92 8.80 6.18
CA VAL A 225 11.90 7.79 5.73
C VAL A 225 13.11 8.45 5.06
N THR A 226 12.87 9.57 4.36
CA THR A 226 13.91 10.33 3.65
C THR A 226 13.81 11.81 3.94
N SER A 227 14.93 12.53 3.75
CA SER A 227 15.02 13.98 3.75
C SER A 227 15.46 14.50 2.38
N GLU A 228 15.00 15.69 1.98
CA GLU A 228 15.49 16.37 0.78
C GLU A 228 16.85 17.01 1.09
N VAL A 229 17.90 16.64 0.35
CA VAL A 229 19.28 17.08 0.60
C VAL A 229 19.84 17.97 -0.52
N GLY A 230 19.07 18.25 -1.54
CA GLY A 230 19.48 19.13 -2.63
C GLY A 230 18.79 18.82 -3.96
N LYS A 231 19.41 19.24 -5.05
CA LYS A 231 18.94 19.02 -6.42
C LYS A 231 20.10 18.70 -7.34
N LEU A 232 19.86 17.85 -8.33
CA LEU A 232 20.72 17.62 -9.47
C LEU A 232 19.94 17.99 -10.73
N GLY A 233 20.27 19.14 -11.32
CA GLY A 233 19.44 19.75 -12.36
C GLY A 233 18.02 20.03 -11.83
N ASN A 234 17.00 19.48 -12.48
CA ASN A 234 15.60 19.62 -12.07
C ASN A 234 15.12 18.52 -11.11
N SER A 235 15.96 17.54 -10.80
CA SER A 235 15.59 16.40 -9.92
C SER A 235 15.95 16.71 -8.47
N LYS A 236 14.99 16.52 -7.56
CA LYS A 236 15.24 16.54 -6.11
C LYS A 236 16.07 15.33 -5.71
N LEU A 237 16.98 15.54 -4.77
CA LEU A 237 17.79 14.50 -4.15
C LEU A 237 17.24 14.17 -2.78
N TYR A 238 17.05 12.89 -2.53
CA TYR A 238 16.55 12.35 -1.27
C TYR A 238 17.62 11.50 -0.61
N GLN A 239 17.84 11.72 0.68
CA GLN A 239 18.71 10.90 1.53
C GLN A 239 17.87 10.05 2.46
N VAL A 240 18.15 8.76 2.52
CA VAL A 240 17.55 7.84 3.47
C VAL A 240 18.02 8.14 4.89
N ASP A 241 17.15 8.04 5.89
CA ASP A 241 17.53 8.16 7.30
C ASP A 241 18.63 7.14 7.64
N LYS A 242 19.70 7.60 8.26
CA LYS A 242 20.87 6.77 8.59
C LYS A 242 20.53 5.54 9.43
N ARG A 243 19.53 5.64 10.30
CA ARG A 243 19.07 4.50 11.12
C ARG A 243 18.56 3.34 10.25
N LEU A 244 17.89 3.66 9.14
CA LEU A 244 17.31 2.66 8.22
C LEU A 244 18.38 1.98 7.36
N THR A 245 19.46 2.68 7.04
CA THR A 245 20.57 2.09 6.25
C THR A 245 21.43 1.15 7.09
N ALA A 246 21.58 1.40 8.39
CA ALA A 246 22.36 0.56 9.30
C ALA A 246 21.72 -0.82 9.59
N LEU A 247 20.40 -0.95 9.47
CA LEU A 247 19.70 -2.22 9.68
C LEU A 247 19.98 -3.24 8.57
N HIS A 248 20.22 -2.78 7.34
CA HIS A 248 20.49 -3.67 6.18
C HIS A 248 21.90 -4.27 6.20
N SER A 249 22.90 -3.57 6.77
CA SER A 249 24.25 -4.10 6.86
C SER A 249 24.41 -5.25 7.88
N ARG A 250 23.42 -5.44 8.76
CA ARG A 250 23.44 -6.52 9.77
C ARG A 250 22.76 -7.81 9.31
N SER A 251 21.84 -7.76 8.33
CA SER A 251 21.17 -8.95 7.81
C SER A 251 22.03 -9.74 6.82
N ASP A 252 22.94 -9.09 6.12
CA ASP A 252 23.87 -9.77 5.18
C ASP A 252 25.06 -10.46 5.87
N GLY A 253 25.29 -10.19 7.17
CA GLY A 253 26.34 -10.80 7.97
C GLY A 253 25.95 -12.06 8.75
N ALA A 254 24.66 -12.46 8.73
CA ALA A 254 24.17 -13.62 9.48
C ALA A 254 23.91 -14.86 8.63
N ALA A 255 24.25 -14.82 7.32
CA ALA A 255 24.10 -15.93 6.38
C ALA A 255 25.45 -16.34 5.76
N ALA A 256 26.53 -16.36 6.55
CA ALA A 256 27.84 -16.89 6.15
C ALA A 256 28.26 -17.98 7.14
#